data_b28b6e588ebc94b66d6b5f069c4f49d9
#
_entry.id   b28b6e588ebc94b66d6b5f069c4f49d9
#
_cell.length_a   1.000
_cell.length_b   1.000
_cell.length_c   1.000
_cell.angle_alpha   90.00
_cell.angle_beta   90.00
_cell.angle_gamma   90.00
#
_symmetry.space_group_name_H-M   'P 1'
#
loop_
_entity.id
_entity.type
_entity.pdbx_description
1 polymer ?
#
loop_
_entity_poly.entity_id
_entity_poly.type
_entity_poly.pdbx_seq_one_letter_code
_entity_poly.pdbx_strand_id
1 'polypeptide(L)'
;MESSEGRTHSADLEAPARDVIDQGRAWIDEHEAELLEFLSELVSQPSVTGREGTHDDPESVVGSLYDTLEAETERATLDVQRVPDDDRGPRENCYAVLEGATDELFVCTSHTDTVAPGDDADWPGTDPYDVSVGTVRRSEPGAIELTVGGRREKRTIRDAYDRVWDRRDDTERDVLVGRGTYDNKASVVCLVGALRALESALGDHTLGGTLVHGHLVGEEIAQVGAKAMVSRGDRTGWFSERFSDPEGTVVVMDGSYGFMPAVGHRGLAWVTLRTEGESTHASTPHLGSNAVLETAKGLATVEEPSFRETIASPFIDDSLLGELTVAAGTTIIGGDVRRDREGRLERAGVNAVPDWCETTFDVRFPRWEAYPNDPEAIRAHLEETIASHVEAEAGDVDVTATVDPAEYFPPVALADSREAARNHPLVSQTIEAARSTVGYDPGVTVAPGVTDAASIYSATRLPTIVEYGPAGALSHEPLEFVERESVIDGAKAMIELTIRQLGVV
;
A
#
# COMPACT_ATOMS: atom_id res chain seq x y z
N MET A 1 26.26 -0.29 -28.13
CA MET A 1 26.98 -0.85 -27.00
C MET A 1 28.00 0.19 -26.57
N GLU A 2 27.55 1.26 -25.97
CA GLU A 2 28.37 2.22 -25.26
C GLU A 2 27.80 2.29 -23.83
N SER A 3 28.68 2.06 -22.91
CA SER A 3 28.43 1.88 -21.48
C SER A 3 27.81 3.12 -20.87
N SER A 4 26.68 2.95 -20.21
CA SER A 4 26.18 3.88 -19.19
C SER A 4 27.18 3.83 -18.01
N GLU A 5 28.22 4.62 -18.10
CA GLU A 5 29.14 4.87 -16.99
C GLU A 5 28.39 5.63 -15.89
N GLY A 6 28.45 5.05 -14.72
CA GLY A 6 27.80 5.42 -13.49
C GLY A 6 27.68 6.91 -13.19
N ARG A 7 26.47 7.36 -12.96
CA ARG A 7 26.21 8.61 -12.24
C ARG A 7 26.72 8.43 -10.81
N THR A 8 27.59 9.32 -10.43
CA THR A 8 28.46 9.31 -9.27
C THR A 8 27.69 9.34 -7.94
N HIS A 9 28.18 8.58 -6.98
CA HIS A 9 27.83 8.68 -5.57
C HIS A 9 27.95 10.10 -5.03
N SER A 10 26.93 10.52 -4.30
CA SER A 10 26.87 11.44 -3.13
C SER A 10 27.77 12.70 -3.04
N ALA A 11 28.44 13.13 -4.07
CA ALA A 11 29.16 14.38 -4.03
C ALA A 11 28.76 15.25 -5.24
N ASP A 12 28.18 16.41 -4.93
CA ASP A 12 27.99 17.55 -5.81
C ASP A 12 26.81 17.49 -6.80
N LEU A 13 25.61 17.71 -6.26
CA LEU A 13 24.56 18.33 -7.08
C LEU A 13 25.12 19.65 -7.61
N GLU A 14 24.89 19.95 -8.88
CA GLU A 14 25.28 21.24 -9.49
C GLU A 14 24.55 22.40 -8.78
N ALA A 15 25.12 23.60 -8.87
CA ALA A 15 24.58 24.76 -8.17
C ALA A 15 23.08 24.99 -8.43
N PRO A 16 22.56 24.93 -9.68
CA PRO A 16 21.13 25.12 -9.92
C PRO A 16 20.26 24.10 -9.17
N ALA A 17 20.66 22.83 -9.13
CA ALA A 17 19.93 21.77 -8.42
C ALA A 17 19.89 22.01 -6.92
N ARG A 18 21.01 22.44 -6.32
CA ARG A 18 21.07 22.81 -4.89
C ARG A 18 20.18 24.00 -4.58
N ASP A 19 20.24 25.04 -5.40
CA ASP A 19 19.44 26.26 -5.22
C ASP A 19 17.92 25.93 -5.26
N VAL A 20 17.48 25.07 -6.18
CA VAL A 20 16.08 24.62 -6.27
C VAL A 20 15.68 23.83 -5.02
N ILE A 21 16.53 22.92 -4.52
CA ILE A 21 16.26 22.16 -3.29
C ILE A 21 16.12 23.11 -2.09
N ASP A 22 17.07 24.04 -1.92
CA ASP A 22 17.08 24.96 -0.78
C ASP A 22 15.88 25.91 -0.81
N GLN A 23 15.51 26.44 -1.98
CA GLN A 23 14.33 27.27 -2.15
C GLN A 23 13.04 26.49 -1.94
N GLY A 24 12.95 25.27 -2.48
CA GLY A 24 11.78 24.42 -2.28
C GLY A 24 11.58 24.04 -0.82
N ARG A 25 12.65 23.71 -0.09
CA ARG A 25 12.59 23.45 1.36
C ARG A 25 12.16 24.69 2.15
N ALA A 26 12.68 25.87 1.82
CA ALA A 26 12.26 27.12 2.44
C ALA A 26 10.78 27.40 2.17
N TRP A 27 10.29 27.11 0.96
CA TRP A 27 8.88 27.22 0.63
C TRP A 27 8.02 26.31 1.52
N ILE A 28 8.43 25.04 1.72
CA ILE A 28 7.71 24.11 2.63
C ILE A 28 7.69 24.64 4.06
N ASP A 29 8.81 25.18 4.57
CA ASP A 29 8.84 25.77 5.92
C ASP A 29 7.91 26.97 6.07
N GLU A 30 7.76 27.79 5.05
CA GLU A 30 6.84 28.94 5.04
C GLU A 30 5.36 28.52 4.95
N HIS A 31 5.06 27.35 4.36
CA HIS A 31 3.70 26.86 4.14
C HIS A 31 3.33 25.66 5.02
N GLU A 32 4.12 25.36 6.06
CA GLU A 32 3.88 24.23 6.97
C GLU A 32 2.44 24.20 7.49
N ALA A 33 1.94 25.32 7.98
CA ALA A 33 0.59 25.40 8.57
C ALA A 33 -0.51 25.07 7.55
N GLU A 34 -0.34 25.52 6.32
CA GLU A 34 -1.27 25.28 5.20
C GLU A 34 -1.29 23.81 4.80
N LEU A 35 -0.11 23.18 4.71
CA LEU A 35 0.00 21.75 4.39
C LEU A 35 -0.65 20.87 5.48
N LEU A 36 -0.49 21.22 6.74
CA LEU A 36 -1.14 20.50 7.84
C LEU A 36 -2.64 20.75 7.92
N GLU A 37 -3.11 21.93 7.54
CA GLU A 37 -4.55 22.24 7.39
C GLU A 37 -5.13 21.41 6.24
N PHE A 38 -4.43 21.30 5.11
CA PHE A 38 -4.85 20.46 3.99
C PHE A 38 -4.92 18.98 4.40
N LEU A 39 -3.98 18.45 5.20
CA LEU A 39 -4.12 17.11 5.77
C LEU A 39 -5.40 16.96 6.59
N SER A 40 -5.69 17.96 7.42
CA SER A 40 -6.91 17.95 8.25
C SER A 40 -8.18 18.01 7.41
N GLU A 41 -8.18 18.77 6.33
CA GLU A 41 -9.27 18.81 5.35
C GLU A 41 -9.49 17.45 4.69
N LEU A 42 -8.43 16.83 4.14
CA LEU A 42 -8.53 15.50 3.52
C LEU A 42 -9.04 14.46 4.52
N VAL A 43 -8.58 14.47 5.77
CA VAL A 43 -9.04 13.54 6.81
C VAL A 43 -10.50 13.75 7.15
N SER A 44 -10.98 14.98 7.15
CA SER A 44 -12.38 15.30 7.47
C SER A 44 -13.39 14.76 6.45
N GLN A 45 -12.91 14.31 5.31
CA GLN A 45 -13.71 13.67 4.27
C GLN A 45 -13.56 12.17 4.33
N PRO A 46 -14.57 11.42 4.83
CA PRO A 46 -14.54 9.97 4.92
C PRO A 46 -14.40 9.34 3.52
N SER A 47 -13.28 8.71 3.26
CA SER A 47 -12.96 8.06 1.99
C SER A 47 -12.72 6.56 2.14
N VAL A 48 -13.57 5.89 2.94
CA VAL A 48 -13.55 4.42 2.99
C VAL A 48 -13.70 3.89 1.57
N THR A 49 -12.86 2.92 1.19
CA THR A 49 -12.78 2.42 -0.20
C THR A 49 -14.13 2.31 -0.89
N GLY A 50 -14.28 2.99 -2.00
CA GLY A 50 -15.54 3.14 -2.75
C GLY A 50 -16.29 4.44 -2.47
N ARG A 51 -15.77 5.32 -1.58
CA ARG A 51 -16.34 6.64 -1.25
C ARG A 51 -15.36 7.79 -1.50
N GLU A 52 -14.33 7.56 -2.28
CA GLU A 52 -13.29 8.54 -2.57
C GLU A 52 -13.82 9.71 -3.40
N GLY A 53 -14.83 9.44 -4.21
CA GLY A 53 -15.54 10.44 -5.02
C GLY A 53 -14.84 10.77 -6.34
N THR A 54 -15.22 11.87 -6.92
CA THR A 54 -14.76 12.36 -8.23
C THR A 54 -14.31 13.82 -8.12
N HIS A 55 -13.56 14.28 -9.11
CA HIS A 55 -13.00 15.64 -9.13
C HIS A 55 -14.07 16.76 -9.13
N ASP A 56 -15.29 16.47 -9.57
CA ASP A 56 -16.43 17.42 -9.59
C ASP A 56 -17.29 17.38 -8.32
N ASP A 57 -16.91 16.59 -7.31
CA ASP A 57 -17.57 16.51 -6.00
C ASP A 57 -16.69 17.14 -4.90
N PRO A 58 -16.90 18.43 -4.58
CA PRO A 58 -16.06 19.15 -3.62
C PRO A 58 -16.22 18.66 -2.15
N GLU A 59 -17.19 17.78 -1.88
CA GLU A 59 -17.36 17.14 -0.58
C GLU A 59 -16.64 15.78 -0.50
N SER A 60 -15.90 15.41 -1.54
CA SER A 60 -15.12 14.18 -1.62
C SER A 60 -13.61 14.43 -1.50
N VAL A 61 -12.85 13.42 -1.08
CA VAL A 61 -11.39 13.56 -0.96
C VAL A 61 -10.73 13.81 -2.32
N VAL A 62 -11.25 13.22 -3.39
CA VAL A 62 -10.71 13.43 -4.76
C VAL A 62 -11.04 14.85 -5.24
N GLY A 63 -12.24 15.37 -4.93
CA GLY A 63 -12.62 16.74 -5.29
C GLY A 63 -11.76 17.77 -4.58
N SER A 64 -11.60 17.70 -3.25
CA SER A 64 -10.73 18.63 -2.51
C SER A 64 -9.27 18.55 -2.97
N LEU A 65 -8.78 17.34 -3.26
CA LEU A 65 -7.43 17.19 -3.81
C LEU A 65 -7.28 17.85 -5.18
N TYR A 66 -8.25 17.62 -6.07
CA TYR A 66 -8.23 18.20 -7.42
C TYR A 66 -8.34 19.73 -7.37
N ASP A 67 -9.27 20.27 -6.58
CA ASP A 67 -9.45 21.72 -6.39
C ASP A 67 -8.17 22.37 -5.86
N THR A 68 -7.49 21.74 -4.90
CA THR A 68 -6.21 22.22 -4.37
C THR A 68 -5.12 22.21 -5.45
N LEU A 69 -4.99 21.13 -6.20
CA LEU A 69 -4.02 21.06 -7.31
C LEU A 69 -4.33 22.09 -8.39
N GLU A 70 -5.60 22.24 -8.79
CA GLU A 70 -6.00 23.23 -9.82
C GLU A 70 -5.75 24.68 -9.40
N ALA A 71 -5.99 24.98 -8.12
CA ALA A 71 -5.78 26.34 -7.59
C ALA A 71 -4.32 26.69 -7.37
N GLU A 72 -3.48 25.70 -7.04
CA GLU A 72 -2.16 25.91 -6.44
C GLU A 72 -0.99 25.45 -7.33
N THR A 73 -1.26 24.91 -8.54
CA THR A 73 -0.24 24.54 -9.51
C THR A 73 -0.41 25.33 -10.81
N GLU A 74 0.70 25.80 -11.38
CA GLU A 74 0.70 26.63 -12.60
C GLU A 74 1.31 25.92 -13.81
N ARG A 75 2.24 24.98 -13.59
CA ARG A 75 3.04 24.35 -14.63
C ARG A 75 2.68 22.88 -14.84
N ALA A 76 2.19 22.21 -13.80
CA ALA A 76 1.75 20.83 -13.94
C ALA A 76 0.44 20.74 -14.74
N THR A 77 0.37 19.74 -15.60
CA THR A 77 -0.88 19.36 -16.27
C THR A 77 -1.64 18.41 -15.37
N LEU A 78 -2.88 18.76 -15.06
CA LEU A 78 -3.77 17.89 -14.30
C LEU A 78 -4.59 17.00 -15.23
N ASP A 79 -4.82 15.77 -14.81
CA ASP A 79 -5.63 14.79 -15.52
C ASP A 79 -6.41 13.94 -14.52
N VAL A 80 -7.56 13.43 -14.93
CA VAL A 80 -8.38 12.52 -14.12
C VAL A 80 -8.73 11.28 -14.89
N GLN A 81 -8.79 10.16 -14.21
CA GLN A 81 -9.16 8.90 -14.82
C GLN A 81 -10.30 8.23 -14.04
N ARG A 82 -11.43 8.04 -14.70
CA ARG A 82 -12.52 7.24 -14.14
C ARG A 82 -12.07 5.80 -13.92
N VAL A 83 -12.13 5.36 -12.69
CA VAL A 83 -11.92 3.95 -12.35
C VAL A 83 -13.22 3.19 -12.55
N PRO A 84 -13.20 2.00 -13.16
CA PRO A 84 -14.41 1.22 -13.40
C PRO A 84 -15.20 0.95 -12.12
N ASP A 85 -16.50 1.14 -12.18
CA ASP A 85 -17.40 0.87 -11.07
C ASP A 85 -17.40 -0.62 -10.70
N ASP A 86 -17.36 -0.89 -9.40
CA ASP A 86 -17.48 -2.21 -8.79
C ASP A 86 -18.64 -2.26 -7.78
N ASP A 87 -19.74 -1.57 -8.05
CA ASP A 87 -20.94 -1.38 -7.21
C ASP A 87 -20.72 -0.53 -5.94
N ARG A 88 -19.51 0.02 -5.72
CA ARG A 88 -19.20 0.84 -4.53
C ARG A 88 -19.41 2.33 -4.73
N GLY A 89 -19.43 2.80 -5.95
CA GLY A 89 -19.67 4.20 -6.30
C GLY A 89 -18.65 4.76 -7.29
N PRO A 90 -18.92 5.94 -7.82
CA PRO A 90 -18.04 6.62 -8.75
C PRO A 90 -16.77 7.11 -8.06
N ARG A 91 -15.62 6.87 -8.68
CA ARG A 91 -14.32 7.32 -8.18
C ARG A 91 -13.32 7.51 -9.30
N GLU A 92 -12.36 8.38 -9.08
CA GLU A 92 -11.36 8.77 -10.07
C GLU A 92 -9.97 8.82 -9.47
N ASN A 93 -8.98 8.34 -10.23
CA ASN A 93 -7.59 8.69 -9.99
C ASN A 93 -7.36 10.13 -10.42
N CYS A 94 -6.51 10.84 -9.70
CA CYS A 94 -6.06 12.19 -10.04
C CYS A 94 -4.56 12.16 -10.35
N TYR A 95 -4.16 12.83 -11.42
CA TYR A 95 -2.76 12.90 -11.85
C TYR A 95 -2.30 14.34 -11.98
N ALA A 96 -1.05 14.59 -11.60
CA ALA A 96 -0.36 15.84 -11.89
C ALA A 96 0.98 15.52 -12.60
N VAL A 97 1.19 16.08 -13.77
CA VAL A 97 2.34 15.83 -14.62
C VAL A 97 3.12 17.12 -14.84
N LEU A 98 4.32 17.19 -14.32
CA LEU A 98 5.25 18.28 -14.57
C LEU A 98 6.26 17.83 -15.63
N GLU A 99 6.04 18.24 -16.88
CA GLU A 99 6.86 17.86 -18.01
C GLU A 99 8.25 18.49 -17.91
N GLY A 100 9.29 17.69 -18.20
CA GLY A 100 10.68 18.09 -18.21
C GLY A 100 11.28 18.12 -19.62
N ALA A 101 12.61 18.18 -19.69
CA ALA A 101 13.34 18.29 -20.95
C ALA A 101 13.46 16.96 -21.73
N THR A 102 13.27 15.83 -21.07
CA THR A 102 13.34 14.48 -21.65
C THR A 102 12.15 13.62 -21.23
N ASP A 103 12.00 12.46 -21.88
CA ASP A 103 10.96 11.47 -21.58
C ASP A 103 11.30 10.56 -20.40
N GLU A 104 12.46 10.75 -19.71
CA GLU A 104 12.79 10.00 -18.49
C GLU A 104 11.79 10.32 -17.40
N LEU A 105 11.22 9.30 -16.76
CA LEU A 105 10.13 9.43 -15.79
C LEU A 105 10.60 9.26 -14.35
N PHE A 106 10.08 10.09 -13.47
CA PHE A 106 10.01 9.81 -12.05
C PHE A 106 8.54 9.80 -11.63
N VAL A 107 8.05 8.62 -11.29
CA VAL A 107 6.63 8.40 -10.96
C VAL A 107 6.51 8.23 -9.44
N CYS A 108 5.67 9.04 -8.83
CA CYS A 108 5.34 8.93 -7.41
C CYS A 108 3.84 8.72 -7.28
N THR A 109 3.42 7.70 -6.52
CA THR A 109 2.00 7.45 -6.30
C THR A 109 1.66 7.47 -4.81
N SER A 110 0.44 7.81 -4.49
CA SER A 110 -0.18 7.68 -3.18
C SER A 110 -1.63 7.27 -3.35
N HIS A 111 -2.28 6.72 -2.34
CA HIS A 111 -3.71 6.47 -2.41
C HIS A 111 -4.53 7.40 -1.52
N THR A 112 -5.82 7.55 -1.84
CA THR A 112 -6.74 8.49 -1.20
C THR A 112 -7.81 7.79 -0.38
N ASP A 113 -7.99 6.48 -0.57
CA ASP A 113 -8.93 5.69 0.22
C ASP A 113 -8.34 5.29 1.58
N THR A 114 -9.21 4.81 2.43
CA THR A 114 -8.88 4.31 3.77
C THR A 114 -9.75 3.09 4.10
N VAL A 115 -9.31 2.28 5.06
CA VAL A 115 -10.20 1.32 5.71
C VAL A 115 -11.23 2.01 6.60
N ALA A 116 -12.29 1.29 6.97
CA ALA A 116 -13.28 1.81 7.93
C ALA A 116 -12.62 2.10 9.30
N PRO A 117 -13.09 3.13 10.04
CA PRO A 117 -12.49 3.53 11.32
C PRO A 117 -12.74 2.54 12.47
N GLY A 118 -13.71 1.62 12.33
CA GLY A 118 -14.22 0.81 13.42
C GLY A 118 -15.30 1.51 14.24
N ASP A 119 -15.48 1.10 15.48
CA ASP A 119 -16.50 1.67 16.35
C ASP A 119 -16.03 2.97 17.01
N ASP A 120 -16.91 3.95 17.19
CA ASP A 120 -16.60 5.23 17.87
C ASP A 120 -16.01 5.03 19.28
N ALA A 121 -16.37 3.94 19.95
CA ALA A 121 -15.84 3.60 21.26
C ALA A 121 -14.33 3.30 21.26
N ASP A 122 -13.78 2.95 20.10
CA ASP A 122 -12.36 2.64 19.91
C ASP A 122 -11.52 3.90 19.70
N TRP A 123 -12.16 5.09 19.57
CA TRP A 123 -11.50 6.41 19.40
C TRP A 123 -11.67 7.29 20.66
N PRO A 124 -11.09 6.90 21.80
CA PRO A 124 -11.34 7.55 23.07
C PRO A 124 -10.80 8.98 23.13
N GLY A 125 -11.70 9.95 23.14
CA GLY A 125 -11.37 11.38 23.26
C GLY A 125 -11.01 12.08 21.95
N THR A 126 -11.26 11.44 20.81
CA THR A 126 -11.08 12.00 19.47
C THR A 126 -12.16 11.45 18.53
N ASP A 127 -12.27 12.04 17.35
CA ASP A 127 -13.10 11.56 16.24
C ASP A 127 -12.17 11.06 15.13
N PRO A 128 -12.43 9.91 14.48
CA PRO A 128 -11.57 9.42 13.40
C PRO A 128 -11.43 10.37 12.21
N TYR A 129 -12.40 11.26 12.01
CA TYR A 129 -12.42 12.20 10.88
C TYR A 129 -12.23 13.68 11.31
N ASP A 130 -11.82 13.91 12.55
CA ASP A 130 -11.41 15.24 13.05
C ASP A 130 -9.99 15.12 13.63
N VAL A 131 -9.01 15.63 12.89
CA VAL A 131 -7.59 15.50 13.26
C VAL A 131 -7.33 16.07 14.63
N SER A 132 -6.93 15.20 15.54
CA SER A 132 -6.57 15.59 16.92
C SER A 132 -5.05 15.64 17.07
N VAL A 133 -4.55 16.72 17.68
CA VAL A 133 -3.13 16.81 18.05
C VAL A 133 -2.88 16.00 19.32
N GLY A 134 -1.85 15.17 19.28
CA GLY A 134 -1.42 14.36 20.39
C GLY A 134 0.11 14.31 20.52
N THR A 135 0.60 13.51 21.45
CA THR A 135 2.02 13.18 21.56
C THR A 135 2.22 11.68 21.66
N VAL A 136 3.32 11.19 21.09
CA VAL A 136 3.73 9.80 21.21
C VAL A 136 5.13 9.70 21.80
N ARG A 137 5.33 8.71 22.67
CA ARG A 137 6.65 8.36 23.19
C ARG A 137 6.83 6.85 23.23
N ARG A 138 8.06 6.39 23.03
CA ARG A 138 8.40 4.98 23.25
C ARG A 138 8.32 4.66 24.73
N SER A 139 7.50 3.69 25.11
CA SER A 139 7.37 3.25 26.51
C SER A 139 8.31 2.11 26.86
N GLU A 140 8.51 1.19 25.93
CA GLU A 140 9.43 0.04 25.95
C GLU A 140 9.62 -0.48 24.51
N PRO A 141 10.60 -1.34 24.21
CA PRO A 141 10.74 -1.95 22.89
C PRO A 141 9.45 -2.61 22.42
N GLY A 142 9.01 -2.27 21.22
CA GLY A 142 7.76 -2.77 20.62
C GLY A 142 6.47 -2.12 21.15
N ALA A 143 6.56 -1.06 21.99
CA ALA A 143 5.39 -0.38 22.51
C ALA A 143 5.58 1.14 22.68
N ILE A 144 4.49 1.85 22.42
CA ILE A 144 4.39 3.30 22.60
C ILE A 144 3.32 3.65 23.63
N GLU A 145 3.43 4.87 24.13
CA GLU A 145 2.38 5.56 24.87
C GLU A 145 1.93 6.76 24.05
N LEU A 146 0.68 6.74 23.59
CA LEU A 146 0.03 7.80 22.84
C LEU A 146 -0.83 8.63 23.80
N THR A 147 -0.70 9.95 23.75
CA THR A 147 -1.54 10.89 24.50
C THR A 147 -2.34 11.74 23.51
N VAL A 148 -3.67 11.64 23.54
CA VAL A 148 -4.59 12.40 22.68
C VAL A 148 -5.90 12.66 23.42
N GLY A 149 -6.56 13.78 23.21
CA GLY A 149 -7.83 14.14 23.85
C GLY A 149 -7.76 14.11 25.38
N GLY A 150 -6.60 14.36 25.98
CA GLY A 150 -6.37 14.26 27.43
C GLY A 150 -6.32 12.82 27.98
N ARG A 151 -6.31 11.82 27.13
CA ARG A 151 -6.19 10.41 27.48
C ARG A 151 -4.82 9.88 27.10
N ARG A 152 -4.41 8.83 27.77
CA ARG A 152 -3.15 8.15 27.57
C ARG A 152 -3.40 6.67 27.31
N GLU A 153 -2.96 6.21 26.14
CA GLU A 153 -3.15 4.86 25.63
C GLU A 153 -1.82 4.19 25.36
N LYS A 154 -1.62 2.99 25.88
CA LYS A 154 -0.47 2.15 25.56
C LYS A 154 -0.82 1.26 24.39
N ARG A 155 0.04 1.26 23.35
CA ARG A 155 -0.16 0.46 22.13
C ARG A 155 1.10 -0.33 21.79
N THR A 156 0.90 -1.54 21.27
CA THR A 156 1.98 -2.30 20.64
C THR A 156 2.19 -1.77 19.22
N ILE A 157 3.43 -1.70 18.78
CA ILE A 157 3.77 -1.21 17.44
C ILE A 157 4.59 -2.25 16.67
N ARG A 158 4.60 -2.12 15.35
CA ARG A 158 5.43 -2.97 14.49
C ARG A 158 6.91 -2.67 14.70
N ASP A 159 7.76 -3.69 14.57
CA ASP A 159 9.22 -3.60 14.68
C ASP A 159 9.84 -2.50 13.83
N ALA A 160 9.26 -2.23 12.66
CA ALA A 160 9.80 -1.23 11.76
C ALA A 160 9.67 0.18 12.32
N TYR A 161 8.52 0.56 12.90
CA TYR A 161 8.37 1.84 13.58
C TYR A 161 9.16 1.89 14.90
N ASP A 162 9.25 0.79 15.63
CA ASP A 162 10.08 0.72 16.86
C ASP A 162 11.55 1.01 16.55
N ARG A 163 12.07 0.53 15.42
CA ARG A 163 13.44 0.82 14.96
C ARG A 163 13.70 2.29 14.61
N VAL A 164 12.67 3.07 14.32
CA VAL A 164 12.84 4.52 14.09
C VAL A 164 13.31 5.21 15.37
N TRP A 165 12.78 4.81 16.52
CA TRP A 165 13.19 5.34 17.82
C TRP A 165 14.66 5.05 18.17
N ASP A 166 15.23 3.95 17.69
CA ASP A 166 16.65 3.62 17.91
C ASP A 166 17.61 4.54 17.15
N ARG A 167 17.10 5.35 16.21
CA ARG A 167 17.88 6.24 15.34
C ARG A 167 17.79 7.70 15.70
N ARG A 168 17.00 8.02 16.72
CA ARG A 168 16.69 9.38 17.15
C ARG A 168 17.13 9.60 18.59
N ASP A 169 17.44 10.85 18.91
CA ASP A 169 17.82 11.27 20.27
C ASP A 169 16.61 11.76 21.09
N ASP A 170 15.49 12.04 20.44
CA ASP A 170 14.26 12.51 21.07
C ASP A 170 13.45 11.36 21.70
N THR A 171 12.72 11.70 22.73
CA THR A 171 11.92 10.74 23.51
C THR A 171 10.41 10.91 23.36
N GLU A 172 9.97 11.99 22.72
CA GLU A 172 8.57 12.31 22.51
C GLU A 172 8.40 13.07 21.17
N ARG A 173 7.29 12.83 20.45
CA ARG A 173 6.94 13.46 19.19
C ARG A 173 5.50 13.94 19.19
N ASP A 174 5.27 15.10 18.58
CA ASP A 174 3.93 15.57 18.26
C ASP A 174 3.34 14.74 17.09
N VAL A 175 2.09 14.35 17.24
CA VAL A 175 1.38 13.52 16.25
C VAL A 175 0.01 14.10 15.90
N LEU A 176 -0.43 13.78 14.71
CA LEU A 176 -1.76 14.04 14.19
C LEU A 176 -2.52 12.72 14.14
N VAL A 177 -3.60 12.62 14.91
CA VAL A 177 -4.37 11.40 15.11
C VAL A 177 -5.68 11.50 14.33
N GLY A 178 -5.97 10.51 13.50
CA GLY A 178 -7.19 10.41 12.70
C GLY A 178 -7.08 9.28 11.67
N ARG A 179 -8.22 8.78 11.16
CA ARG A 179 -8.22 7.74 10.13
C ARG A 179 -7.66 8.28 8.80
N GLY A 180 -6.66 7.59 8.26
CA GLY A 180 -5.99 8.00 7.04
C GLY A 180 -4.92 9.07 7.25
N THR A 181 -4.63 9.50 8.48
CA THR A 181 -3.54 10.45 8.72
C THR A 181 -2.19 9.88 8.32
N TYR A 182 -1.96 8.58 8.56
CA TYR A 182 -0.75 7.87 8.22
C TYR A 182 -0.91 7.05 6.93
N ASP A 183 -2.02 6.34 6.82
CA ASP A 183 -2.37 5.46 5.73
C ASP A 183 -3.64 5.97 5.02
N ASN A 184 -3.55 6.90 4.01
CA ASN A 184 -2.31 7.36 3.39
C ASN A 184 -2.32 8.87 3.04
N LYS A 185 -3.24 9.68 3.64
CA LYS A 185 -3.45 11.09 3.28
C LYS A 185 -2.23 11.98 3.54
N ALA A 186 -1.37 11.63 4.53
CA ALA A 186 -0.11 12.35 4.73
C ALA A 186 0.82 12.23 3.52
N SER A 187 0.88 11.08 2.86
CA SER A 187 1.66 10.91 1.63
C SER A 187 1.11 11.74 0.47
N VAL A 188 -0.22 11.87 0.39
CA VAL A 188 -0.86 12.80 -0.57
C VAL A 188 -0.37 14.22 -0.33
N VAL A 189 -0.40 14.69 0.92
CA VAL A 189 0.07 16.04 1.29
C VAL A 189 1.57 16.22 1.00
N CYS A 190 2.40 15.21 1.26
CA CYS A 190 3.83 15.25 0.93
C CYS A 190 4.05 15.48 -0.57
N LEU A 191 3.31 14.76 -1.43
CA LEU A 191 3.43 14.89 -2.89
C LEU A 191 2.91 16.25 -3.39
N VAL A 192 1.74 16.68 -2.92
CA VAL A 192 1.17 17.99 -3.28
C VAL A 192 2.09 19.13 -2.84
N GLY A 193 2.59 19.08 -1.60
CA GLY A 193 3.54 20.07 -1.07
C GLY A 193 4.84 20.11 -1.87
N ALA A 194 5.40 18.94 -2.20
CA ALA A 194 6.62 18.84 -3.00
C ALA A 194 6.43 19.41 -4.41
N LEU A 195 5.30 19.13 -5.07
CA LEU A 195 5.01 19.66 -6.41
C LEU A 195 4.92 21.18 -6.41
N ARG A 196 4.13 21.76 -5.50
CA ARG A 196 3.96 23.22 -5.34
C ARG A 196 5.30 23.91 -5.05
N ALA A 197 6.07 23.35 -4.14
CA ALA A 197 7.41 23.86 -3.81
C ALA A 197 8.39 23.79 -4.98
N LEU A 198 8.36 22.70 -5.76
CA LEU A 198 9.17 22.55 -6.99
C LEU A 198 8.78 23.58 -8.03
N GLU A 199 7.50 23.77 -8.32
CA GLU A 199 7.05 24.79 -9.27
C GLU A 199 7.51 26.20 -8.87
N SER A 200 7.41 26.52 -7.58
CA SER A 200 7.88 27.80 -7.04
C SER A 200 9.41 27.96 -7.15
N ALA A 201 10.17 26.89 -6.84
CA ALA A 201 11.64 26.94 -6.76
C ALA A 201 12.32 26.84 -8.11
N LEU A 202 11.70 26.21 -9.11
CA LEU A 202 12.30 26.05 -10.45
C LEU A 202 12.51 27.39 -11.18
N GLY A 203 11.70 28.42 -10.93
CA GLY A 203 11.82 29.71 -11.62
C GLY A 203 11.88 29.54 -13.14
N ASP A 204 12.98 29.99 -13.78
CA ASP A 204 13.20 29.83 -15.22
C ASP A 204 13.77 28.45 -15.63
N HIS A 205 14.09 27.59 -14.65
CA HIS A 205 14.59 26.25 -14.89
C HIS A 205 13.47 25.26 -15.18
N THR A 206 13.84 24.09 -15.71
CA THR A 206 12.92 22.95 -15.86
C THR A 206 13.59 21.67 -15.32
N LEU A 207 12.80 20.63 -15.07
CA LEU A 207 13.33 19.31 -14.72
C LEU A 207 14.00 18.68 -15.96
N GLY A 208 15.03 17.86 -15.74
CA GLY A 208 15.69 17.13 -16.82
C GLY A 208 14.82 16.02 -17.41
N GLY A 209 13.91 15.44 -16.60
CA GLY A 209 12.89 14.47 -17.01
C GLY A 209 11.51 14.86 -16.49
N THR A 210 10.52 14.03 -16.73
CA THR A 210 9.11 14.28 -16.40
C THR A 210 8.74 13.69 -15.04
N LEU A 211 8.20 14.52 -14.15
CA LEU A 211 7.62 14.10 -12.87
C LEU A 211 6.14 13.76 -13.05
N VAL A 212 5.73 12.61 -12.54
CA VAL A 212 4.35 12.16 -12.52
C VAL A 212 3.93 11.89 -11.08
N HIS A 213 2.95 12.62 -10.58
CA HIS A 213 2.24 12.27 -9.35
C HIS A 213 0.92 11.61 -9.71
N GLY A 214 0.65 10.43 -9.12
CA GLY A 214 -0.61 9.70 -9.24
C GLY A 214 -1.23 9.52 -7.86
N HIS A 215 -2.41 10.11 -7.67
CA HIS A 215 -3.21 9.91 -6.47
C HIS A 215 -4.32 8.93 -6.80
N LEU A 216 -4.19 7.70 -6.30
CA LEU A 216 -4.96 6.55 -6.72
C LEU A 216 -6.10 6.27 -5.74
N VAL A 217 -7.14 5.59 -6.21
CA VAL A 217 -8.28 5.17 -5.41
C VAL A 217 -8.32 3.65 -5.28
N GLY A 218 -8.87 3.14 -4.17
CA GLY A 218 -9.14 1.72 -3.99
C GLY A 218 -7.89 0.83 -3.85
N GLU A 219 -6.84 1.33 -3.21
CA GLU A 219 -5.65 0.57 -2.84
C GLU A 219 -6.01 -0.54 -1.86
N GLU A 220 -6.69 -0.18 -0.79
CA GLU A 220 -7.06 -1.00 0.36
C GLU A 220 -7.90 -2.25 -0.01
N ILE A 221 -8.50 -2.23 -1.20
CA ILE A 221 -9.25 -3.36 -1.74
C ILE A 221 -8.94 -3.52 -3.23
N ALA A 222 -8.14 -4.52 -3.55
CA ALA A 222 -7.85 -4.97 -4.91
C ALA A 222 -7.05 -3.99 -5.80
N GLN A 223 -6.53 -2.86 -5.31
CA GLN A 223 -5.68 -1.91 -6.06
C GLN A 223 -6.32 -1.47 -7.39
N VAL A 224 -7.61 -1.19 -7.37
CA VAL A 224 -8.35 -0.93 -8.62
C VAL A 224 -7.89 0.33 -9.34
N GLY A 225 -7.44 1.35 -8.59
CA GLY A 225 -6.86 2.58 -9.12
C GLY A 225 -5.54 2.33 -9.83
N ALA A 226 -4.62 1.62 -9.19
CA ALA A 226 -3.34 1.26 -9.81
C ALA A 226 -3.52 0.37 -11.04
N LYS A 227 -4.42 -0.62 -10.97
CA LYS A 227 -4.77 -1.44 -12.13
C LYS A 227 -5.37 -0.63 -13.27
N ALA A 228 -6.19 0.37 -12.97
CA ALA A 228 -6.73 1.29 -13.98
C ALA A 228 -5.63 2.19 -14.57
N MET A 229 -4.72 2.69 -13.72
CA MET A 229 -3.59 3.52 -14.15
C MET A 229 -2.74 2.83 -15.22
N VAL A 230 -2.33 1.58 -15.00
CA VAL A 230 -1.37 0.90 -15.87
C VAL A 230 -2.00 0.10 -17.00
N SER A 231 -2.97 -0.74 -16.76
CA SER A 231 -3.87 -1.38 -17.73
C SER A 231 -4.76 -2.41 -17.05
N ARG A 232 -5.92 -2.71 -17.61
CA ARG A 232 -6.81 -3.77 -17.16
C ARG A 232 -7.32 -4.60 -18.33
N GLY A 233 -6.82 -5.83 -18.45
CA GLY A 233 -7.18 -6.72 -19.58
C GLY A 233 -6.77 -6.16 -20.93
N ASP A 234 -7.70 -6.07 -21.84
CA ASP A 234 -7.56 -5.52 -23.20
C ASP A 234 -7.74 -3.98 -23.27
N ARG A 235 -7.92 -3.30 -22.13
CA ARG A 235 -7.97 -1.83 -22.07
C ARG A 235 -6.60 -1.29 -21.69
N THR A 236 -6.12 -0.32 -22.45
CA THR A 236 -4.94 0.48 -22.08
C THR A 236 -5.27 1.37 -20.91
N GLY A 237 -4.38 1.44 -19.91
CA GLY A 237 -4.50 2.35 -18.77
C GLY A 237 -3.99 3.74 -19.10
N TRP A 238 -4.33 4.71 -18.27
CA TRP A 238 -3.91 6.11 -18.44
C TRP A 238 -2.40 6.25 -18.66
N PHE A 239 -1.59 5.53 -17.86
CA PHE A 239 -0.13 5.57 -17.95
C PHE A 239 0.38 4.98 -19.27
N SER A 240 -0.16 3.81 -19.67
CA SER A 240 0.26 3.13 -20.90
C SER A 240 -0.16 3.86 -22.16
N GLU A 241 -1.24 4.64 -22.12
CA GLU A 241 -1.67 5.50 -23.25
C GLU A 241 -0.77 6.72 -23.41
N ARG A 242 -0.29 7.28 -22.30
CA ARG A 242 0.53 8.48 -22.29
C ARG A 242 2.02 8.20 -22.52
N PHE A 243 2.54 7.08 -22.01
CA PHE A 243 3.94 6.72 -22.04
C PHE A 243 4.15 5.37 -22.72
N SER A 244 4.54 5.35 -23.97
CA SER A 244 4.57 4.17 -24.84
C SER A 244 5.80 3.28 -24.66
N ASP A 245 6.83 3.63 -24.01
CA ASP A 245 8.01 2.83 -23.71
C ASP A 245 8.74 3.48 -22.51
N PRO A 246 8.15 3.43 -21.32
CA PRO A 246 8.61 4.25 -20.22
C PRO A 246 9.99 3.82 -19.73
N GLU A 247 10.89 4.77 -19.60
CA GLU A 247 12.15 4.64 -18.88
C GLU A 247 12.12 5.54 -17.65
N GLY A 248 12.60 5.06 -16.50
CA GLY A 248 12.60 5.83 -15.26
C GLY A 248 12.44 4.99 -14.02
N THR A 249 11.88 5.58 -12.96
CA THR A 249 11.75 4.94 -11.65
C THR A 249 10.41 5.27 -11.01
N VAL A 250 10.00 4.44 -10.04
CA VAL A 250 8.73 4.57 -9.31
C VAL A 250 8.97 4.58 -7.82
N VAL A 251 8.27 5.44 -7.10
CA VAL A 251 8.16 5.42 -5.64
C VAL A 251 6.67 5.40 -5.27
N VAL A 252 6.24 4.35 -4.59
CA VAL A 252 4.91 4.30 -3.99
C VAL A 252 4.99 4.89 -2.59
N MET A 253 4.33 6.03 -2.41
CA MET A 253 4.21 6.65 -1.10
C MET A 253 2.98 6.10 -0.40
N ASP A 254 3.23 5.18 0.52
CA ASP A 254 2.19 4.41 1.21
C ASP A 254 2.61 4.20 2.67
N GLY A 255 2.59 5.25 3.43
CA GLY A 255 3.03 5.29 4.82
C GLY A 255 4.36 4.56 5.04
N SER A 256 5.26 5.08 5.76
CA SER A 256 6.54 4.39 5.96
C SER A 256 6.98 4.54 7.41
N TYR A 257 7.92 3.74 7.76
CA TYR A 257 8.50 3.78 9.09
C TYR A 257 9.65 4.78 9.14
N GLY A 258 9.33 6.08 8.95
CA GLY A 258 10.32 7.16 9.03
C GLY A 258 11.29 7.18 7.85
N PHE A 259 10.76 7.29 6.64
CA PHE A 259 11.52 7.41 5.38
C PHE A 259 12.43 6.22 5.07
N MET A 260 12.14 5.05 5.61
CA MET A 260 12.85 3.83 5.30
C MET A 260 12.29 3.24 4.00
N PRO A 261 13.01 3.32 2.85
CA PRO A 261 12.50 2.75 1.62
C PRO A 261 12.31 1.25 1.74
N ALA A 262 11.10 0.78 1.46
CA ALA A 262 10.81 -0.64 1.32
C ALA A 262 11.16 -1.09 -0.10
N VAL A 263 12.12 -2.01 -0.19
CA VAL A 263 12.74 -2.42 -1.46
C VAL A 263 12.11 -3.67 -2.06
N GLY A 264 10.99 -4.10 -1.53
CA GLY A 264 10.19 -5.20 -2.01
C GLY A 264 9.10 -5.62 -1.03
N HIS A 265 8.18 -6.42 -1.50
CA HIS A 265 7.16 -7.13 -0.72
C HIS A 265 6.91 -8.52 -1.31
N ARG A 266 6.43 -9.44 -0.47
CA ARG A 266 5.96 -10.75 -0.93
C ARG A 266 4.73 -10.61 -1.82
N GLY A 267 4.50 -11.59 -2.68
CA GLY A 267 3.22 -11.73 -3.36
C GLY A 267 2.12 -12.10 -2.38
N LEU A 268 0.88 -11.86 -2.80
CA LEU A 268 -0.34 -12.20 -2.09
C LEU A 268 -1.28 -12.96 -3.02
N ALA A 269 -1.88 -14.01 -2.52
CA ALA A 269 -3.06 -14.63 -3.09
C ALA A 269 -4.09 -14.93 -2.00
N TRP A 270 -5.32 -14.48 -2.21
CA TRP A 270 -6.45 -14.98 -1.42
C TRP A 270 -7.05 -16.16 -2.14
N VAL A 271 -6.93 -17.34 -1.51
CA VAL A 271 -7.42 -18.59 -2.07
C VAL A 271 -8.74 -18.93 -1.40
N THR A 272 -9.83 -18.90 -2.15
CA THR A 272 -11.14 -19.33 -1.68
C THR A 272 -11.28 -20.83 -1.85
N LEU A 273 -11.39 -21.56 -0.74
CA LEU A 273 -11.70 -22.98 -0.70
C LEU A 273 -13.20 -23.17 -0.52
N ARG A 274 -13.80 -23.97 -1.39
CA ARG A 274 -15.18 -24.40 -1.33
C ARG A 274 -15.26 -25.89 -1.11
N THR A 275 -15.99 -26.29 -0.05
CA THR A 275 -16.31 -27.69 0.26
C THR A 275 -17.82 -27.89 0.09
N GLU A 276 -18.23 -28.91 -0.64
CA GLU A 276 -19.61 -29.28 -0.86
C GLU A 276 -19.88 -30.68 -0.31
N GLY A 277 -20.89 -30.80 0.54
CA GLY A 277 -21.35 -32.00 1.17
C GLY A 277 -22.80 -32.29 0.87
N GLU A 278 -23.46 -33.06 1.72
CA GLU A 278 -24.87 -33.44 1.56
C GLU A 278 -25.68 -33.04 2.79
N SER A 279 -26.73 -32.23 2.55
CA SER A 279 -27.64 -31.79 3.62
C SER A 279 -28.60 -32.90 4.04
N THR A 280 -28.83 -32.99 5.37
CA THR A 280 -29.86 -33.83 5.96
C THR A 280 -30.40 -33.15 7.21
N HIS A 281 -31.49 -33.68 7.76
CA HIS A 281 -32.03 -33.18 9.02
C HIS A 281 -31.00 -33.34 10.14
N ALA A 282 -30.81 -32.31 10.99
CA ALA A 282 -29.78 -32.31 12.03
C ALA A 282 -29.91 -33.43 13.04
N SER A 283 -31.06 -34.07 13.17
CA SER A 283 -31.28 -35.26 14.06
C SER A 283 -30.76 -36.56 13.46
N THR A 284 -30.41 -36.58 12.15
CA THR A 284 -29.92 -37.78 11.43
C THR A 284 -28.62 -37.47 10.70
N PRO A 285 -27.60 -36.91 11.36
CA PRO A 285 -26.41 -36.38 10.72
C PRO A 285 -25.59 -37.43 9.94
N HIS A 286 -25.77 -38.70 10.27
CA HIS A 286 -25.11 -39.85 9.62
C HIS A 286 -25.65 -40.16 8.21
N LEU A 287 -26.70 -39.47 7.76
CA LEU A 287 -27.27 -39.61 6.43
C LEU A 287 -26.83 -38.49 5.47
N GLY A 288 -25.99 -37.58 5.95
CA GLY A 288 -25.44 -36.49 5.15
C GLY A 288 -23.94 -36.32 5.38
N SER A 289 -23.31 -35.42 4.62
CA SER A 289 -21.90 -35.07 4.73
C SER A 289 -21.77 -33.59 5.16
N ASN A 290 -21.20 -33.37 6.34
CA ASN A 290 -21.11 -32.03 6.94
C ASN A 290 -19.88 -31.27 6.39
N ALA A 291 -20.09 -30.43 5.39
CA ALA A 291 -19.03 -29.68 4.74
C ALA A 291 -18.20 -28.82 5.72
N VAL A 292 -18.82 -28.22 6.75
CA VAL A 292 -18.09 -27.40 7.75
C VAL A 292 -17.14 -28.26 8.58
N LEU A 293 -17.56 -29.45 9.02
CA LEU A 293 -16.69 -30.34 9.79
C LEU A 293 -15.57 -30.94 8.93
N GLU A 294 -15.85 -31.23 7.66
CA GLU A 294 -14.85 -31.78 6.75
C GLU A 294 -13.80 -30.70 6.40
N THR A 295 -14.22 -29.45 6.13
CA THR A 295 -13.30 -28.31 5.98
C THR A 295 -12.42 -28.14 7.22
N ALA A 296 -13.01 -28.20 8.43
CA ALA A 296 -12.28 -28.02 9.67
C ALA A 296 -11.17 -29.08 9.89
N LYS A 297 -11.33 -30.31 9.39
CA LYS A 297 -10.28 -31.35 9.45
C LYS A 297 -9.05 -30.93 8.64
N GLY A 298 -9.25 -30.45 7.40
CA GLY A 298 -8.16 -29.96 6.57
C GLY A 298 -7.49 -28.72 7.17
N LEU A 299 -8.29 -27.77 7.69
CA LEU A 299 -7.73 -26.57 8.36
C LEU A 299 -6.89 -26.92 9.59
N ALA A 300 -7.21 -27.98 10.32
CA ALA A 300 -6.48 -28.38 11.52
C ALA A 300 -5.06 -28.89 11.22
N THR A 301 -4.77 -29.27 9.98
CA THR A 301 -3.50 -29.88 9.55
C THR A 301 -2.64 -28.98 8.64
N VAL A 302 -3.04 -27.74 8.36
CA VAL A 302 -2.27 -26.79 7.53
C VAL A 302 -0.92 -26.37 8.14
N GLU A 303 -0.71 -26.61 9.43
CA GLU A 303 0.55 -26.38 10.10
C GLU A 303 1.53 -27.57 9.99
N GLU A 304 1.09 -28.69 9.45
CA GLU A 304 1.95 -29.86 9.29
C GLU A 304 3.07 -29.63 8.27
N PRO A 305 4.29 -30.16 8.55
CA PRO A 305 5.43 -29.97 7.65
C PRO A 305 5.17 -30.42 6.21
N SER A 306 4.40 -31.50 6.01
CA SER A 306 4.07 -32.04 4.69
C SER A 306 3.32 -31.05 3.81
N PHE A 307 2.31 -30.34 4.37
CA PHE A 307 1.61 -29.30 3.65
C PHE A 307 2.51 -28.10 3.37
N ARG A 308 3.25 -27.63 4.38
CA ARG A 308 4.14 -26.47 4.27
C ARG A 308 5.26 -26.70 3.24
N GLU A 309 5.85 -27.88 3.22
CA GLU A 309 6.87 -28.26 2.23
C GLU A 309 6.29 -28.31 0.81
N THR A 310 5.07 -28.85 0.67
CA THR A 310 4.43 -28.96 -0.65
C THR A 310 4.06 -27.60 -1.21
N ILE A 311 3.40 -26.76 -0.42
CA ILE A 311 2.95 -25.43 -0.89
C ILE A 311 4.15 -24.50 -1.17
N ALA A 312 5.25 -24.65 -0.44
CA ALA A 312 6.45 -23.83 -0.60
C ALA A 312 7.37 -24.34 -1.72
N SER A 313 7.22 -25.61 -2.20
CA SER A 313 8.18 -26.26 -3.07
C SER A 313 8.55 -25.53 -4.36
N PRO A 314 7.65 -24.79 -5.04
CA PRO A 314 7.98 -24.06 -6.25
C PRO A 314 8.69 -22.73 -6.00
N PHE A 315 8.65 -22.20 -4.77
CA PHE A 315 9.20 -20.89 -4.44
C PHE A 315 10.68 -20.98 -4.10
N ILE A 316 11.44 -19.93 -4.42
CA ILE A 316 12.85 -19.86 -4.09
C ILE A 316 13.06 -19.54 -2.60
N ASP A 317 14.23 -19.91 -2.07
CA ASP A 317 14.71 -19.40 -0.78
C ASP A 317 15.15 -17.95 -0.97
N ASP A 318 14.25 -17.01 -0.67
CA ASP A 318 14.42 -15.61 -0.97
C ASP A 318 15.00 -14.85 0.24
N SER A 319 16.28 -14.54 0.17
CA SER A 319 16.98 -13.84 1.25
C SER A 319 16.47 -12.40 1.49
N LEU A 320 15.74 -11.80 0.54
CA LEU A 320 15.15 -10.48 0.68
C LEU A 320 13.72 -10.53 1.21
N LEU A 321 12.85 -11.31 0.54
CA LEU A 321 11.42 -11.35 0.83
C LEU A 321 11.04 -12.34 1.93
N GLY A 322 11.93 -13.29 2.24
CA GLY A 322 11.69 -14.30 3.27
C GLY A 322 10.87 -15.50 2.77
N GLU A 323 10.33 -16.26 3.71
CA GLU A 323 9.61 -17.49 3.46
C GLU A 323 8.13 -17.28 3.13
N LEU A 324 7.52 -18.29 2.47
CA LEU A 324 6.08 -18.35 2.28
C LEU A 324 5.37 -18.49 3.64
N THR A 325 4.24 -17.79 3.77
CA THR A 325 3.34 -17.92 4.93
C THR A 325 1.90 -18.15 4.48
N VAL A 326 1.17 -18.95 5.25
CA VAL A 326 -0.25 -19.24 5.02
C VAL A 326 -1.02 -18.94 6.30
N ALA A 327 -2.03 -18.08 6.19
CA ALA A 327 -3.03 -17.90 7.21
C ALA A 327 -4.34 -18.53 6.72
N ALA A 328 -4.67 -19.70 7.24
CA ALA A 328 -5.88 -20.41 6.85
C ALA A 328 -7.10 -19.94 7.66
N GLY A 329 -8.27 -19.91 7.02
CA GLY A 329 -9.51 -19.57 7.71
C GLY A 329 -9.64 -18.09 8.09
N THR A 330 -9.06 -17.19 7.31
CA THR A 330 -9.23 -15.73 7.50
C THR A 330 -10.69 -15.31 7.38
N THR A 331 -11.48 -16.02 6.56
CA THR A 331 -12.93 -16.02 6.57
C THR A 331 -13.44 -17.46 6.58
N ILE A 332 -14.55 -17.73 7.27
CA ILE A 332 -15.25 -19.02 7.24
C ILE A 332 -16.75 -18.74 7.17
N ILE A 333 -17.40 -19.21 6.12
CA ILE A 333 -18.83 -19.08 5.93
C ILE A 333 -19.38 -20.46 5.58
N GLY A 334 -20.43 -20.90 6.29
CA GLY A 334 -21.02 -22.20 6.03
C GLY A 334 -22.27 -22.45 6.88
N GLY A 335 -22.88 -23.60 6.66
CA GLY A 335 -24.12 -23.96 7.32
C GLY A 335 -25.36 -23.42 6.59
N ASP A 336 -26.48 -23.32 7.32
CA ASP A 336 -27.75 -22.84 6.77
C ASP A 336 -27.78 -21.30 6.72
N VAL A 337 -26.83 -20.76 5.96
CA VAL A 337 -26.70 -19.33 5.66
C VAL A 337 -26.91 -19.15 4.17
N ARG A 338 -27.71 -18.18 3.79
CA ARG A 338 -27.97 -17.83 2.38
C ARG A 338 -27.61 -16.37 2.12
N ARG A 339 -27.22 -16.08 0.89
CA ARG A 339 -27.10 -14.68 0.45
C ARG A 339 -28.47 -14.21 -0.06
N ASP A 340 -28.93 -13.06 0.43
CA ASP A 340 -30.10 -12.38 -0.11
C ASP A 340 -29.80 -11.78 -1.50
N ARG A 341 -30.79 -11.09 -2.10
CA ARG A 341 -30.65 -10.48 -3.43
C ARG A 341 -29.64 -9.32 -3.46
N GLU A 342 -29.35 -8.74 -2.30
CA GLU A 342 -28.39 -7.68 -2.08
C GLU A 342 -27.00 -8.22 -1.66
N GLY A 343 -26.81 -9.57 -1.65
CA GLY A 343 -25.56 -10.22 -1.29
C GLY A 343 -25.30 -10.34 0.22
N ARG A 344 -26.21 -9.90 1.07
CA ARG A 344 -26.08 -9.98 2.54
C ARG A 344 -26.33 -11.40 3.03
N LEU A 345 -25.60 -11.82 4.07
CA LEU A 345 -25.75 -13.14 4.67
C LEU A 345 -27.00 -13.18 5.57
N GLU A 346 -27.90 -14.09 5.28
CA GLU A 346 -29.09 -14.36 6.11
C GLU A 346 -29.04 -15.78 6.67
N ARG A 347 -29.37 -15.91 7.95
CA ARG A 347 -29.51 -17.21 8.59
C ARG A 347 -30.84 -17.86 8.18
N ALA A 348 -30.78 -18.94 7.40
CA ALA A 348 -31.96 -19.60 6.91
C ALA A 348 -32.53 -20.63 7.93
N GLY A 349 -31.68 -21.24 8.77
CA GLY A 349 -32.11 -22.18 9.81
C GLY A 349 -30.96 -22.70 10.67
N VAL A 350 -31.25 -23.71 11.50
CA VAL A 350 -30.25 -24.38 12.35
C VAL A 350 -30.53 -25.89 12.45
N ASN A 351 -31.41 -26.41 11.62
CA ASN A 351 -31.95 -27.77 11.76
C ASN A 351 -31.52 -28.68 10.59
N ALA A 352 -30.46 -28.32 9.87
CA ALA A 352 -29.90 -29.12 8.79
C ALA A 352 -28.39 -29.35 9.02
N VAL A 353 -27.88 -30.43 8.47
CA VAL A 353 -26.44 -30.63 8.31
C VAL A 353 -25.95 -29.71 7.24
N PRO A 354 -24.87 -28.91 7.48
CA PRO A 354 -24.32 -28.02 6.48
C PRO A 354 -23.85 -28.77 5.23
N ASP A 355 -24.36 -28.37 4.08
CA ASP A 355 -24.01 -28.94 2.77
C ASP A 355 -22.93 -28.14 2.02
N TRP A 356 -22.50 -27.03 2.57
CA TRP A 356 -21.39 -26.26 2.02
C TRP A 356 -20.61 -25.53 3.12
N CYS A 357 -19.35 -25.27 2.81
CA CYS A 357 -18.46 -24.39 3.57
C CYS A 357 -17.53 -23.67 2.60
N GLU A 358 -17.31 -22.40 2.85
CA GLU A 358 -16.34 -21.57 2.11
C GLU A 358 -15.37 -20.94 3.10
N THR A 359 -14.09 -21.01 2.81
CA THR A 359 -13.06 -20.43 3.65
C THR A 359 -11.97 -19.81 2.81
N THR A 360 -11.32 -18.75 3.31
CA THR A 360 -10.25 -18.07 2.61
C THR A 360 -8.92 -18.35 3.29
N PHE A 361 -7.89 -18.56 2.45
CA PHE A 361 -6.49 -18.64 2.84
C PHE A 361 -5.80 -17.37 2.37
N ASP A 362 -5.12 -16.64 3.25
CA ASP A 362 -4.18 -15.59 2.90
C ASP A 362 -2.79 -16.23 2.73
N VAL A 363 -2.31 -16.26 1.50
CA VAL A 363 -1.01 -16.85 1.16
C VAL A 363 -0.06 -15.73 0.75
N ARG A 364 1.03 -15.57 1.51
CA ARG A 364 2.11 -14.64 1.19
C ARG A 364 3.31 -15.41 0.71
N PHE A 365 3.80 -15.12 -0.49
CA PHE A 365 4.83 -15.93 -1.13
C PHE A 365 6.00 -15.10 -1.68
N PRO A 366 7.23 -15.63 -1.64
CA PRO A 366 8.39 -15.02 -2.27
C PRO A 366 8.38 -15.23 -3.79
N ARG A 367 9.50 -14.95 -4.44
CA ARG A 367 9.66 -15.15 -5.88
C ARG A 367 9.61 -16.65 -6.23
N TRP A 368 9.11 -16.92 -7.42
CA TRP A 368 9.05 -18.25 -8.03
C TRP A 368 10.34 -18.55 -8.81
N GLU A 369 10.73 -19.82 -9.01
CA GLU A 369 11.95 -20.20 -9.75
C GLU A 369 12.02 -19.62 -11.16
N ALA A 370 10.89 -19.59 -11.89
CA ALA A 370 10.82 -18.97 -13.20
C ALA A 370 10.59 -17.48 -13.07
N TYR A 371 11.61 -16.67 -13.32
CA TYR A 371 11.44 -15.21 -13.34
C TYR A 371 11.45 -14.69 -14.80
N PRO A 372 10.46 -13.82 -15.20
CA PRO A 372 9.39 -13.29 -14.37
C PRO A 372 8.41 -14.37 -13.94
N ASN A 373 7.86 -14.25 -12.75
CA ASN A 373 6.87 -15.20 -12.21
C ASN A 373 5.72 -15.41 -13.21
N ASP A 374 5.23 -16.64 -13.29
CA ASP A 374 4.05 -16.98 -14.07
C ASP A 374 2.81 -16.97 -13.16
N PRO A 375 1.96 -15.94 -13.25
CA PRO A 375 0.80 -15.80 -12.36
C PRO A 375 -0.19 -16.98 -12.47
N GLU A 376 -0.35 -17.56 -13.65
CA GLU A 376 -1.27 -18.67 -13.87
C GLU A 376 -0.73 -19.94 -13.21
N ALA A 377 0.56 -20.24 -13.39
CA ALA A 377 1.20 -21.38 -12.76
C ALA A 377 1.23 -21.27 -11.22
N ILE A 378 1.47 -20.08 -10.67
CA ILE A 378 1.42 -19.84 -9.22
C ILE A 378 0.02 -20.07 -8.68
N ARG A 379 -1.00 -19.48 -9.31
CA ARG A 379 -2.41 -19.66 -8.89
C ARG A 379 -2.81 -21.13 -8.95
N ALA A 380 -2.55 -21.81 -10.06
CA ALA A 380 -2.85 -23.24 -10.22
C ALA A 380 -2.16 -24.12 -9.15
N HIS A 381 -0.90 -23.83 -8.81
CA HIS A 381 -0.20 -24.54 -7.75
C HIS A 381 -0.86 -24.33 -6.37
N LEU A 382 -1.23 -23.11 -6.03
CA LEU A 382 -1.89 -22.81 -4.76
C LEU A 382 -3.27 -23.46 -4.66
N GLU A 383 -4.06 -23.37 -5.73
CA GLU A 383 -5.39 -24.00 -5.85
C GLU A 383 -5.30 -25.51 -5.68
N GLU A 384 -4.43 -26.18 -6.46
CA GLU A 384 -4.26 -27.63 -6.43
C GLU A 384 -3.74 -28.11 -5.07
N THR A 385 -2.74 -27.44 -4.51
CA THR A 385 -2.13 -27.84 -3.24
C THR A 385 -3.11 -27.72 -2.08
N ILE A 386 -3.85 -26.60 -1.99
CA ILE A 386 -4.81 -26.39 -0.90
C ILE A 386 -6.00 -27.32 -1.04
N ALA A 387 -6.57 -27.46 -2.23
CA ALA A 387 -7.69 -28.37 -2.47
C ALA A 387 -7.31 -29.83 -2.15
N SER A 388 -6.19 -30.32 -2.69
CA SER A 388 -5.73 -31.69 -2.46
C SER A 388 -5.42 -31.99 -1.00
N HIS A 389 -4.87 -31.00 -0.25
CA HIS A 389 -4.61 -31.18 1.18
C HIS A 389 -5.90 -31.35 1.96
N VAL A 390 -6.89 -30.47 1.73
CA VAL A 390 -8.20 -30.56 2.44
C VAL A 390 -8.96 -31.81 2.02
N GLU A 391 -8.95 -32.18 0.74
CA GLU A 391 -9.57 -33.41 0.24
C GLU A 391 -8.98 -34.68 0.87
N ALA A 392 -7.66 -34.71 1.10
CA ALA A 392 -7.00 -35.85 1.76
C ALA A 392 -7.41 -36.05 3.22
N GLU A 393 -7.74 -34.99 3.93
CA GLU A 393 -8.17 -35.01 5.33
C GLU A 393 -9.69 -35.11 5.50
N ALA A 394 -10.44 -34.72 4.47
CA ALA A 394 -11.90 -34.73 4.45
C ALA A 394 -12.45 -36.14 4.16
N GLY A 395 -13.74 -36.32 4.46
CA GLY A 395 -14.49 -37.52 4.11
C GLY A 395 -15.14 -37.44 2.74
N ASP A 396 -16.41 -37.82 2.67
CA ASP A 396 -17.20 -37.85 1.42
C ASP A 396 -17.78 -36.45 1.11
N VAL A 397 -16.93 -35.58 0.57
CA VAL A 397 -17.24 -34.20 0.16
C VAL A 397 -16.44 -33.83 -1.10
N ASP A 398 -16.97 -32.92 -1.90
CA ASP A 398 -16.23 -32.32 -3.01
C ASP A 398 -15.48 -31.08 -2.55
N VAL A 399 -14.22 -30.94 -2.91
CA VAL A 399 -13.37 -29.80 -2.52
C VAL A 399 -12.85 -29.10 -3.78
N THR A 400 -12.97 -27.78 -3.81
CA THR A 400 -12.42 -26.94 -4.86
C THR A 400 -11.74 -25.71 -4.23
N ALA A 401 -10.63 -25.28 -4.83
CA ALA A 401 -9.97 -24.03 -4.44
C ALA A 401 -9.80 -23.14 -5.67
N THR A 402 -9.96 -21.84 -5.49
CA THR A 402 -9.86 -20.84 -6.57
C THR A 402 -9.17 -19.59 -6.08
N VAL A 403 -8.38 -18.97 -6.97
CA VAL A 403 -7.80 -17.63 -6.78
C VAL A 403 -8.37 -16.71 -7.85
N ASP A 404 -9.18 -15.73 -7.45
CA ASP A 404 -9.60 -14.70 -8.40
C ASP A 404 -8.35 -13.93 -8.89
N PRO A 405 -8.17 -13.76 -10.22
CA PRO A 405 -7.08 -12.94 -10.74
C PRO A 405 -7.03 -11.51 -10.17
N ALA A 406 -8.16 -10.97 -9.71
CA ALA A 406 -8.23 -9.68 -9.06
C ALA A 406 -7.68 -9.70 -7.62
N GLU A 407 -7.62 -10.86 -7.00
CA GLU A 407 -7.12 -11.11 -5.64
C GLU A 407 -5.72 -11.76 -5.63
N TYR A 408 -5.01 -11.68 -6.75
CA TYR A 408 -3.63 -12.11 -6.90
C TYR A 408 -2.72 -10.92 -7.17
N PHE A 409 -1.67 -10.80 -6.37
CA PHE A 409 -0.66 -9.75 -6.47
C PHE A 409 0.73 -10.38 -6.49
N PRO A 410 1.55 -10.16 -7.53
CA PRO A 410 2.87 -10.75 -7.62
C PRO A 410 3.85 -10.14 -6.61
N PRO A 411 4.91 -10.85 -6.24
CA PRO A 411 5.99 -10.28 -5.44
C PRO A 411 6.75 -9.21 -6.23
N VAL A 412 7.18 -8.17 -5.53
CA VAL A 412 8.06 -7.14 -6.07
C VAL A 412 9.37 -7.17 -5.29
N ALA A 413 10.49 -7.14 -6.00
CA ALA A 413 11.81 -7.07 -5.40
C ALA A 413 12.74 -6.24 -6.29
N LEU A 414 13.29 -5.19 -5.73
CA LEU A 414 14.20 -4.28 -6.45
C LEU A 414 15.57 -4.92 -6.67
N ALA A 415 15.96 -5.88 -5.83
CA ALA A 415 17.23 -6.62 -5.92
C ALA A 415 17.13 -7.97 -5.21
N ASP A 416 18.21 -8.78 -5.27
CA ASP A 416 18.25 -10.12 -4.68
C ASP A 416 18.61 -10.13 -3.18
N SER A 417 19.04 -9.01 -2.63
CA SER A 417 19.38 -8.88 -1.21
C SER A 417 19.23 -7.43 -0.73
N ARG A 418 19.14 -7.23 0.59
CA ARG A 418 19.08 -5.87 1.19
C ARG A 418 20.31 -5.04 0.86
N GLU A 419 21.49 -5.65 0.80
CA GLU A 419 22.73 -4.97 0.45
C GLU A 419 22.72 -4.50 -1.00
N ALA A 420 22.34 -5.39 -1.93
CA ALA A 420 22.21 -5.05 -3.35
C ALA A 420 21.15 -3.96 -3.57
N ALA A 421 20.00 -4.06 -2.89
CA ALA A 421 18.95 -3.06 -2.96
C ALA A 421 19.43 -1.69 -2.45
N ARG A 422 20.13 -1.65 -1.32
CA ARG A 422 20.68 -0.40 -0.76
C ARG A 422 21.65 0.30 -1.72
N ASN A 423 22.37 -0.46 -2.54
CA ASN A 423 23.30 0.06 -3.54
C ASN A 423 22.63 0.41 -4.88
N HIS A 424 21.35 0.11 -5.04
CA HIS A 424 20.61 0.50 -6.23
C HIS A 424 20.49 2.05 -6.30
N PRO A 425 20.71 2.70 -7.46
CA PRO A 425 20.70 4.16 -7.57
C PRO A 425 19.44 4.83 -6.98
N LEU A 426 18.25 4.31 -7.28
CA LEU A 426 17.00 4.83 -6.73
C LEU A 426 17.01 4.80 -5.19
N VAL A 427 17.40 3.68 -4.58
CA VAL A 427 17.38 3.52 -3.11
C VAL A 427 18.45 4.38 -2.45
N SER A 428 19.66 4.43 -2.99
CA SER A 428 20.74 5.24 -2.45
C SER A 428 20.39 6.73 -2.47
N GLN A 429 19.78 7.21 -3.57
CA GLN A 429 19.33 8.60 -3.67
C GLN A 429 18.15 8.90 -2.74
N THR A 430 17.23 7.95 -2.56
CA THR A 430 16.12 8.06 -1.59
C THR A 430 16.65 8.18 -0.16
N ILE A 431 17.63 7.34 0.21
CA ILE A 431 18.28 7.41 1.53
C ILE A 431 19.01 8.75 1.72
N GLU A 432 19.70 9.26 0.71
CA GLU A 432 20.38 10.56 0.80
C GLU A 432 19.39 11.71 0.96
N ALA A 433 18.29 11.74 0.18
CA ALA A 433 17.24 12.74 0.30
C ALA A 433 16.59 12.71 1.69
N ALA A 434 16.29 11.53 2.22
CA ALA A 434 15.79 11.39 3.58
C ALA A 434 16.82 11.85 4.62
N ARG A 435 18.07 11.38 4.53
CA ARG A 435 19.14 11.73 5.48
C ARG A 435 19.38 13.23 5.58
N SER A 436 19.36 13.93 4.46
CA SER A 436 19.56 15.37 4.42
C SER A 436 18.43 16.15 5.11
N THR A 437 17.27 15.52 5.26
CA THR A 437 16.08 16.12 5.88
C THR A 437 15.97 15.72 7.35
N VAL A 438 15.99 14.40 7.65
CA VAL A 438 15.75 13.92 9.04
C VAL A 438 17.03 13.77 9.86
N GLY A 439 18.22 13.93 9.28
CA GLY A 439 19.51 13.93 9.98
C GLY A 439 20.07 12.55 10.36
N TYR A 440 19.40 11.46 10.01
CA TYR A 440 19.87 10.09 10.27
C TYR A 440 19.71 9.21 9.02
N ASP A 441 20.40 8.06 9.00
CA ASP A 441 20.28 7.06 7.95
C ASP A 441 19.03 6.20 8.20
N PRO A 442 17.99 6.28 7.35
CA PRO A 442 16.76 5.50 7.55
C PRO A 442 16.98 3.99 7.34
N GLY A 443 18.01 3.57 6.61
CA GLY A 443 18.22 2.19 6.22
C GLY A 443 17.29 1.74 5.10
N VAL A 444 17.06 0.42 5.00
CA VAL A 444 16.11 -0.20 4.05
C VAL A 444 15.26 -1.24 4.76
N THR A 445 14.04 -1.46 4.27
CA THR A 445 13.13 -2.48 4.77
C THR A 445 12.50 -3.28 3.63
N VAL A 446 11.66 -4.24 4.00
CA VAL A 446 10.74 -4.96 3.11
C VAL A 446 9.35 -4.72 3.65
N ALA A 447 8.42 -4.34 2.81
CA ALA A 447 7.05 -4.07 3.23
C ALA A 447 6.37 -5.38 3.68
N PRO A 448 5.63 -5.37 4.78
CA PRO A 448 4.89 -6.54 5.25
C PRO A 448 3.65 -6.81 4.40
N GLY A 449 3.04 -5.74 3.88
CA GLY A 449 1.86 -5.74 3.01
C GLY A 449 2.22 -5.72 1.52
N VAL A 450 1.20 -5.80 0.71
CA VAL A 450 1.26 -5.55 -0.74
C VAL A 450 0.70 -4.16 -0.95
N THR A 451 1.33 -3.35 -1.80
CA THR A 451 0.91 -1.99 -2.13
C THR A 451 0.61 -1.88 -3.63
N ASP A 452 0.15 -0.73 -4.08
CA ASP A 452 -0.06 -0.42 -5.51
C ASP A 452 1.15 -0.74 -6.39
N ALA A 453 2.34 -0.87 -5.78
CA ALA A 453 3.56 -1.30 -6.46
C ALA A 453 3.43 -2.64 -7.17
N ALA A 454 2.62 -3.58 -6.66
CA ALA A 454 2.40 -4.88 -7.31
C ALA A 454 1.80 -4.70 -8.71
N SER A 455 0.77 -3.87 -8.83
CA SER A 455 0.10 -3.58 -10.10
C SER A 455 0.98 -2.76 -11.04
N ILE A 456 1.64 -1.71 -10.52
CA ILE A 456 2.49 -0.80 -11.31
C ILE A 456 3.71 -1.55 -11.85
N TYR A 457 4.46 -2.26 -10.99
CA TYR A 457 5.64 -3.01 -11.39
C TYR A 457 5.32 -4.12 -12.39
N SER A 458 4.19 -4.81 -12.21
CA SER A 458 3.77 -5.88 -13.12
C SER A 458 3.61 -5.41 -14.55
N ALA A 459 3.10 -4.21 -14.75
CA ALA A 459 2.85 -3.64 -16.08
C ALA A 459 4.07 -2.90 -16.64
N THR A 460 4.76 -2.13 -15.82
CA THR A 460 5.82 -1.21 -16.30
C THR A 460 7.22 -1.80 -16.25
N ARG A 461 7.49 -2.69 -15.31
CA ARG A 461 8.83 -3.22 -14.99
C ARG A 461 9.85 -2.17 -14.59
N LEU A 462 9.42 -0.95 -14.31
CA LEU A 462 10.28 0.11 -13.80
C LEU A 462 10.80 -0.24 -12.39
N PRO A 463 12.07 0.08 -12.07
CA PRO A 463 12.58 -0.03 -10.70
C PRO A 463 11.66 0.70 -9.72
N THR A 464 11.15 -0.02 -8.72
CA THR A 464 10.08 0.47 -7.83
C THR A 464 10.47 0.32 -6.37
N ILE A 465 10.44 1.42 -5.60
CA ILE A 465 10.33 1.39 -4.14
C ILE A 465 8.87 1.17 -3.83
N VAL A 466 8.57 0.09 -3.11
CA VAL A 466 7.19 -0.39 -2.94
C VAL A 466 6.42 0.32 -1.83
N GLU A 467 7.14 0.95 -0.90
CA GLU A 467 6.55 1.71 0.20
C GLU A 467 7.59 2.73 0.68
N TYR A 468 7.19 4.00 0.78
CA TYR A 468 8.00 5.10 1.28
C TYR A 468 7.09 6.23 1.78
N GLY A 469 7.50 6.97 2.80
CA GLY A 469 6.70 8.10 3.26
C GLY A 469 6.98 8.54 4.70
N PRO A 470 6.11 9.36 5.27
CA PRO A 470 6.25 9.90 6.62
C PRO A 470 6.17 8.83 7.70
N ALA A 471 6.63 9.16 8.90
CA ALA A 471 6.61 8.28 10.05
C ALA A 471 5.22 8.29 10.72
N GLY A 472 4.71 7.13 11.02
CA GLY A 472 3.46 6.95 11.74
C GLY A 472 3.27 5.51 12.20
N ALA A 473 2.13 5.22 12.79
CA ALA A 473 1.79 3.87 13.20
C ALA A 473 0.28 3.68 13.34
N LEU A 474 -0.10 2.42 13.63
CA LEU A 474 -1.47 1.98 13.86
C LEU A 474 -2.35 2.05 12.60
N SER A 475 -1.74 1.90 11.39
CA SER A 475 -2.52 1.70 10.15
C SER A 475 -3.54 0.58 10.35
N HIS A 476 -4.76 0.77 9.86
CA HIS A 476 -5.91 -0.13 10.02
C HIS A 476 -6.41 -0.31 11.46
N GLU A 477 -5.78 0.34 12.45
CA GLU A 477 -6.18 0.28 13.84
C GLU A 477 -6.81 1.61 14.30
N PRO A 478 -7.63 1.63 15.36
CA PRO A 478 -8.06 2.87 15.98
C PRO A 478 -6.87 3.67 16.56
N LEU A 479 -7.02 4.99 16.56
CA LEU A 479 -5.98 5.94 16.98
C LEU A 479 -4.76 5.94 16.07
N GLU A 480 -4.93 5.59 14.81
CA GLU A 480 -3.94 5.79 13.75
C GLU A 480 -3.39 7.21 13.80
N PHE A 481 -2.07 7.35 13.62
CA PHE A 481 -1.43 8.65 13.67
C PHE A 481 -0.23 8.75 12.72
N VAL A 482 0.04 9.98 12.30
CA VAL A 482 1.30 10.37 11.64
C VAL A 482 2.07 11.34 12.54
N GLU A 483 3.39 11.25 12.55
CA GLU A 483 4.24 12.27 13.22
C GLU A 483 4.13 13.59 12.46
N ARG A 484 3.78 14.66 13.17
CA ARG A 484 3.51 15.97 12.57
C ARG A 484 4.68 16.50 11.74
N GLU A 485 5.88 16.48 12.29
CA GLU A 485 7.08 16.95 11.63
C GLU A 485 7.42 16.10 10.39
N SER A 486 7.12 14.79 10.44
CA SER A 486 7.46 13.91 9.32
C SER A 486 6.61 14.15 8.06
N VAL A 487 5.44 14.77 8.15
CA VAL A 487 4.67 15.19 6.98
C VAL A 487 5.44 16.28 6.22
N ILE A 488 5.98 17.23 6.95
CA ILE A 488 6.78 18.34 6.41
C ILE A 488 8.12 17.83 5.87
N ASP A 489 8.78 16.97 6.61
CA ASP A 489 10.01 16.31 6.17
C ASP A 489 9.80 15.45 4.92
N GLY A 490 8.63 14.81 4.78
CA GLY A 490 8.26 14.04 3.61
C GLY A 490 8.21 14.90 2.34
N ALA A 491 7.55 16.05 2.40
CA ALA A 491 7.52 16.99 1.28
C ALA A 491 8.92 17.47 0.90
N LYS A 492 9.76 17.82 1.89
CA LYS A 492 11.16 18.23 1.67
C LYS A 492 12.02 17.12 1.06
N ALA A 493 11.86 15.88 1.54
CA ALA A 493 12.59 14.74 1.02
C ALA A 493 12.20 14.43 -0.44
N MET A 494 10.92 14.58 -0.79
CA MET A 494 10.43 14.37 -2.17
C MET A 494 10.94 15.44 -3.15
N ILE A 495 11.12 16.69 -2.72
CA ILE A 495 11.78 17.72 -3.54
C ILE A 495 13.20 17.28 -3.91
N GLU A 496 14.01 16.93 -2.92
CA GLU A 496 15.39 16.52 -3.17
C GLU A 496 15.45 15.23 -3.99
N LEU A 497 14.60 14.25 -3.70
CA LEU A 497 14.56 13.00 -4.44
C LEU A 497 14.21 13.26 -5.93
N THR A 498 13.24 14.11 -6.21
CA THR A 498 12.87 14.49 -7.58
C THR A 498 14.05 15.09 -8.32
N ILE A 499 14.78 16.02 -7.69
CA ILE A 499 15.95 16.65 -8.30
C ILE A 499 17.10 15.66 -8.49
N ARG A 500 17.27 14.69 -7.59
CA ARG A 500 18.28 13.62 -7.73
C ARG A 500 17.95 12.64 -8.86
N GLN A 501 16.68 12.36 -9.08
CA GLN A 501 16.22 11.46 -10.13
C GLN A 501 16.28 12.12 -11.50
N LEU A 502 15.78 13.34 -11.62
CA LEU A 502 15.55 14.00 -12.92
C LEU A 502 16.59 15.07 -13.26
N GLY A 503 17.25 15.66 -12.27
CA GLY A 503 18.12 16.82 -12.47
C GLY A 503 17.35 18.11 -12.75
N VAL A 504 18.11 19.20 -12.96
CA VAL A 504 17.60 20.55 -13.33
C VAL A 504 18.39 21.04 -14.55
N VAL A 505 17.71 21.59 -15.55
CA VAL A 505 18.28 22.14 -16.77
C VAL A 505 17.84 23.58 -17.05
#